data_91217dff4ffc6e6503023782b40b3bd0
#
_entry.id   91217dff4ffc6e6503023782b40b3bd0
#
_cell.length_a   1.000
_cell.length_b   1.000
_cell.length_c   1.000
_cell.angle_alpha   90.00
_cell.angle_beta   90.00
_cell.angle_gamma   90.00
#
_symmetry.space_group_name_H-M   'P 1'
#
loop_
_entity.id
_entity.type
_entity.pdbx_description
1 polymer ?
#
loop_
_entity_poly.entity_id
_entity_poly.type
_entity_poly.pdbx_seq_one_letter_code
_entity_poly.pdbx_strand_id
1 'polypeptide(L)'
;HATDLAVMMGVSGQAPGYIAVQNIDGIIKSIESKNEINLGNEKPIPFYFLQDIVFNKNFLPFHANGMTFTAYMTDDSEYVSTFYSIGGGFVVKKERINAKKKTQIKFAFPYPIEKAAELLDFCKKENKSISEIVYENEKSMRTEAVIDHELMRIWKTMLECMYIGCHSEGILPGGLNVRRRAFDMHQNLIGLANYDSPQTWLEEIRKTEVKFRQILKWV
;
A
#
# COMPACT_ATOMS: atom_id res chain seq x y z
N HIS A 1 -2.68 -14.46 5.22
CA HIS A 1 -2.12 -13.11 5.40
C HIS A 1 -1.57 -12.47 4.12
N ALA A 2 -1.48 -13.15 2.98
CA ALA A 2 -0.92 -12.66 1.72
C ALA A 2 0.53 -12.10 1.82
N THR A 3 1.26 -12.40 2.91
CA THR A 3 2.67 -12.00 3.07
C THR A 3 3.56 -12.74 2.07
N ASP A 4 3.27 -13.99 1.81
CA ASP A 4 3.87 -14.82 0.79
C ASP A 4 3.76 -14.21 -0.61
N LEU A 5 2.56 -13.79 -1.00
CA LEU A 5 2.31 -13.09 -2.26
C LEU A 5 3.12 -11.79 -2.35
N ALA A 6 3.10 -11.00 -1.28
CA ALA A 6 3.85 -9.74 -1.22
C ALA A 6 5.38 -9.96 -1.33
N VAL A 7 5.90 -11.04 -0.73
CA VAL A 7 7.32 -11.42 -0.85
C VAL A 7 7.66 -11.80 -2.28
N MET A 8 6.87 -12.68 -2.91
CA MET A 8 7.10 -13.07 -4.32
C MET A 8 7.08 -11.86 -5.25
N MET A 9 6.10 -10.97 -5.08
CA MET A 9 6.00 -9.74 -5.86
C MET A 9 7.23 -8.83 -5.67
N GLY A 10 7.65 -8.62 -4.41
CA GLY A 10 8.82 -7.81 -4.08
C GLY A 10 10.13 -8.38 -4.61
N VAL A 11 10.35 -9.69 -4.45
CA VAL A 11 11.52 -10.39 -4.99
C VAL A 11 11.55 -10.36 -6.52
N SER A 12 10.37 -10.38 -7.17
CA SER A 12 10.24 -10.20 -8.63
C SER A 12 10.48 -8.76 -9.09
N GLY A 13 10.84 -7.83 -8.21
CA GLY A 13 11.08 -6.44 -8.57
C GLY A 13 9.82 -5.59 -8.77
N GLN A 14 8.65 -6.10 -8.37
CA GLN A 14 7.40 -5.34 -8.47
C GLN A 14 7.28 -4.32 -7.34
N ALA A 15 7.02 -3.07 -7.70
CA ALA A 15 6.83 -2.00 -6.74
C ALA A 15 5.34 -1.87 -6.37
N PRO A 16 4.97 -1.93 -5.07
CA PRO A 16 3.57 -1.97 -4.63
C PRO A 16 2.77 -0.72 -5.02
N GLY A 17 3.43 0.43 -5.24
CA GLY A 17 2.77 1.67 -5.66
C GLY A 17 2.50 1.77 -7.16
N TYR A 18 3.00 0.84 -7.98
CA TYR A 18 2.93 0.93 -9.45
C TYR A 18 2.37 -0.31 -10.14
N ILE A 19 2.30 -1.44 -9.43
CA ILE A 19 1.75 -2.66 -10.02
C ILE A 19 0.25 -2.56 -10.21
N ALA A 20 -0.21 -2.92 -11.41
CA ALA A 20 -1.64 -3.07 -11.67
C ALA A 20 -2.17 -4.32 -10.98
N VAL A 21 -3.22 -4.17 -10.18
CA VAL A 21 -3.78 -5.26 -9.33
C VAL A 21 -4.18 -6.48 -10.18
N GLN A 22 -4.71 -6.27 -11.38
CA GLN A 22 -5.08 -7.33 -12.32
C GLN A 22 -3.91 -8.22 -12.78
N ASN A 23 -2.67 -7.75 -12.67
CA ASN A 23 -1.48 -8.49 -13.08
C ASN A 23 -0.95 -9.43 -11.99
N ILE A 24 -1.34 -9.22 -10.74
CA ILE A 24 -0.80 -9.95 -9.58
C ILE A 24 -1.02 -11.45 -9.72
N ASP A 25 -2.26 -11.88 -9.97
CA ASP A 25 -2.62 -13.30 -10.08
C ASP A 25 -1.86 -13.99 -11.23
N GLY A 26 -1.68 -13.29 -12.35
CA GLY A 26 -0.93 -13.81 -13.49
C GLY A 26 0.55 -14.05 -13.17
N ILE A 27 1.18 -13.12 -12.48
CA ILE A 27 2.59 -13.22 -12.05
C ILE A 27 2.76 -14.38 -11.07
N ILE A 28 1.90 -14.46 -10.04
CA ILE A 28 1.97 -15.53 -9.04
C ILE A 28 1.79 -16.91 -9.70
N LYS A 29 0.77 -17.09 -10.51
CA LYS A 29 0.55 -18.35 -11.25
C LYS A 29 1.73 -18.71 -12.16
N SER A 30 2.39 -17.73 -12.77
CA SER A 30 3.58 -17.97 -13.58
C SER A 30 4.76 -18.46 -12.73
N ILE A 31 4.98 -17.86 -11.55
CA ILE A 31 6.02 -18.30 -10.61
C ILE A 31 5.76 -19.74 -10.15
N GLU A 32 4.56 -20.03 -9.70
CA GLU A 32 4.17 -21.36 -9.20
C GLU A 32 4.26 -22.45 -10.28
N SER A 33 3.80 -22.16 -11.51
CA SER A 33 3.78 -23.15 -12.58
C SER A 33 5.16 -23.44 -13.16
N LYS A 34 6.07 -22.47 -13.17
CA LYS A 34 7.42 -22.63 -13.72
C LYS A 34 8.46 -23.05 -12.68
N ASN A 35 8.11 -22.94 -11.38
CA ASN A 35 9.06 -23.04 -10.26
C ASN A 35 10.28 -22.12 -10.43
N GLU A 36 10.03 -20.92 -10.94
CA GLU A 36 11.04 -19.89 -11.19
C GLU A 36 10.51 -18.52 -10.77
N ILE A 37 11.39 -17.69 -10.20
CA ILE A 37 11.12 -16.29 -9.92
C ILE A 37 12.12 -15.41 -10.64
N ASN A 38 11.64 -14.33 -11.24
CA ASN A 38 12.52 -13.38 -11.93
C ASN A 38 13.11 -12.39 -10.91
N LEU A 39 14.30 -12.69 -10.38
CA LEU A 39 14.92 -11.92 -9.30
C LEU A 39 15.17 -10.47 -9.72
N GLY A 40 14.52 -9.53 -9.02
CA GLY A 40 14.66 -8.10 -9.28
C GLY A 40 14.24 -7.66 -10.68
N ASN A 41 13.48 -8.48 -11.40
CA ASN A 41 13.16 -8.31 -12.81
C ASN A 41 14.38 -8.39 -13.76
N GLU A 42 15.49 -8.99 -13.31
CA GLU A 42 16.73 -9.10 -14.09
C GLU A 42 16.99 -10.49 -14.64
N LYS A 43 16.86 -11.53 -13.80
CA LYS A 43 17.10 -12.90 -14.23
C LYS A 43 16.20 -13.92 -13.54
N PRO A 44 15.76 -14.99 -14.24
CA PRO A 44 15.05 -16.09 -13.60
C PRO A 44 16.02 -16.90 -12.73
N ILE A 45 15.54 -17.32 -11.56
CA ILE A 45 16.20 -18.24 -10.66
C ILE A 45 15.21 -19.32 -10.23
N PRO A 46 15.64 -20.56 -9.92
CA PRO A 46 14.79 -21.59 -9.35
C PRO A 46 14.12 -21.06 -8.06
N PHE A 47 12.82 -21.32 -7.94
CA PHE A 47 12.04 -20.92 -6.78
C PHE A 47 10.84 -21.84 -6.59
N TYR A 48 10.79 -22.52 -5.47
CA TYR A 48 9.74 -23.47 -5.12
C TYR A 48 8.91 -22.91 -3.98
N PHE A 49 7.75 -22.35 -4.29
CA PHE A 49 6.89 -21.61 -3.36
C PHE A 49 6.70 -22.31 -2.01
N LEU A 50 6.38 -23.62 -2.01
CA LEU A 50 6.13 -24.38 -0.77
C LEU A 50 7.39 -24.74 0.03
N GLN A 51 8.59 -24.58 -0.57
CA GLN A 51 9.86 -24.92 0.07
C GLN A 51 10.63 -23.66 0.47
N ASP A 52 10.61 -22.64 -0.40
CA ASP A 52 11.44 -21.44 -0.26
C ASP A 52 10.78 -20.35 0.59
N ILE A 53 9.44 -20.42 0.80
CA ILE A 53 8.75 -19.58 1.77
C ILE A 53 8.37 -20.37 2.99
N VAL A 54 9.05 -20.09 4.10
CA VAL A 54 8.82 -20.79 5.37
C VAL A 54 8.22 -19.85 6.40
N PHE A 55 7.02 -20.18 6.91
CA PHE A 55 6.40 -19.48 8.02
C PHE A 55 6.87 -20.11 9.35
N ASN A 56 7.73 -19.37 10.06
CA ASN A 56 8.21 -19.83 11.35
C ASN A 56 7.21 -19.48 12.46
N LYS A 57 7.00 -20.42 13.40
CA LYS A 57 6.13 -20.20 14.58
C LYS A 57 6.76 -19.27 15.62
N ASN A 58 8.08 -19.16 15.64
CA ASN A 58 8.82 -18.33 16.57
C ASN A 58 9.07 -16.96 15.94
N PHE A 59 8.72 -15.91 16.65
CA PHE A 59 8.99 -14.54 16.24
C PHE A 59 10.47 -14.19 16.39
N LEU A 60 10.95 -13.33 15.48
CA LEU A 60 12.27 -12.74 15.64
C LEU A 60 12.28 -11.75 16.82
N PRO A 61 13.43 -11.62 17.56
CA PRO A 61 13.44 -10.89 18.84
C PRO A 61 13.04 -9.43 18.78
N PHE A 62 13.30 -8.73 17.66
CA PHE A 62 13.05 -7.30 17.58
C PHE A 62 11.59 -6.96 17.29
N HIS A 63 10.94 -7.68 16.38
CA HIS A 63 9.55 -7.43 15.98
C HIS A 63 8.90 -8.68 15.40
N ALA A 64 7.59 -8.87 15.66
CA ALA A 64 6.86 -10.06 15.21
C ALA A 64 6.81 -10.19 13.66
N ASN A 65 6.74 -9.06 12.96
CA ASN A 65 6.73 -9.04 11.48
C ASN A 65 8.17 -8.96 10.94
N GLY A 66 8.99 -9.94 11.28
CA GLY A 66 10.34 -10.06 10.77
C GLY A 66 10.43 -11.07 9.63
N MET A 67 11.27 -10.79 8.65
CA MET A 67 11.56 -11.66 7.50
C MET A 67 13.06 -11.79 7.32
N THR A 68 13.53 -13.01 7.09
CA THR A 68 14.92 -13.28 6.72
C THR A 68 14.95 -13.82 5.30
N PHE A 69 15.76 -13.21 4.47
CA PHE A 69 16.04 -13.66 3.10
C PHE A 69 17.42 -14.29 3.08
N THR A 70 17.50 -15.48 2.51
CA THR A 70 18.78 -16.19 2.26
C THR A 70 18.91 -16.39 0.75
N ALA A 71 19.99 -15.90 0.18
CA ALA A 71 20.34 -16.14 -1.21
C ALA A 71 21.60 -17.00 -1.28
N TYR A 72 21.53 -18.08 -2.05
CA TYR A 72 22.64 -18.98 -2.32
C TYR A 72 23.36 -18.49 -3.57
N MET A 73 24.62 -18.18 -3.42
CA MET A 73 25.44 -17.62 -4.49
C MET A 73 26.12 -18.72 -5.33
N THR A 74 26.61 -18.38 -6.50
CA THR A 74 27.26 -19.33 -7.42
C THR A 74 28.60 -19.88 -6.92
N ASP A 75 29.18 -19.27 -5.90
CA ASP A 75 30.41 -19.70 -5.21
C ASP A 75 30.14 -20.50 -3.92
N ASP A 76 28.91 -21.03 -3.78
CA ASP A 76 28.41 -21.74 -2.61
C ASP A 76 28.34 -20.88 -1.30
N SER A 77 28.56 -19.58 -1.39
CA SER A 77 28.37 -18.69 -0.26
C SER A 77 26.89 -18.33 -0.06
N GLU A 78 26.52 -17.99 1.18
CA GLU A 78 25.17 -17.53 1.53
C GLU A 78 25.17 -16.04 1.81
N TYR A 79 24.20 -15.33 1.22
CA TYR A 79 23.88 -13.96 1.58
C TYR A 79 22.59 -13.92 2.39
N VAL A 80 22.68 -13.52 3.66
CA VAL A 80 21.55 -13.48 4.59
C VAL A 80 21.22 -12.04 4.97
N SER A 81 19.97 -11.67 4.86
CA SER A 81 19.50 -10.32 5.24
C SER A 81 18.15 -10.39 5.96
N THR A 82 18.05 -9.73 7.10
CA THR A 82 16.82 -9.70 7.90
C THR A 82 16.21 -8.30 7.93
N PHE A 83 14.92 -8.23 7.71
CA PHE A 83 14.12 -7.00 7.71
C PHE A 83 12.94 -7.13 8.65
N TYR A 84 12.49 -6.01 9.20
CA TYR A 84 11.33 -5.92 10.08
C TYR A 84 10.36 -4.87 9.55
N SER A 85 9.10 -5.27 9.31
CA SER A 85 8.01 -4.34 9.01
C SER A 85 7.44 -3.86 10.34
N ILE A 86 7.70 -2.60 10.68
CA ILE A 86 7.37 -2.03 12.00
C ILE A 86 6.08 -1.18 12.00
N GLY A 87 5.30 -1.27 10.94
CA GLY A 87 4.05 -0.52 10.76
C GLY A 87 4.23 0.75 9.94
N GLY A 88 3.11 1.33 9.46
CA GLY A 88 3.11 2.55 8.65
C GLY A 88 3.88 2.47 7.32
N GLY A 89 4.13 1.27 6.79
CA GLY A 89 4.98 1.07 5.61
C GLY A 89 6.49 1.13 5.89
N PHE A 90 6.90 1.34 7.14
CA PHE A 90 8.32 1.41 7.49
C PHE A 90 8.96 0.03 7.59
N VAL A 91 10.13 -0.12 6.97
CA VAL A 91 10.94 -1.34 7.01
C VAL A 91 12.32 -1.01 7.58
N VAL A 92 12.75 -1.79 8.58
CA VAL A 92 14.06 -1.64 9.22
C VAL A 92 14.90 -2.86 8.95
N LYS A 93 16.12 -2.67 8.46
CA LYS A 93 17.11 -3.74 8.32
C LYS A 93 17.79 -4.03 9.65
N LYS A 94 18.00 -5.31 9.99
CA LYS A 94 18.56 -5.77 11.30
C LYS A 94 19.83 -5.02 11.69
N GLU A 95 20.74 -4.82 10.75
CA GLU A 95 22.02 -4.17 11.01
C GLU A 95 21.88 -2.68 11.38
N ARG A 96 20.72 -2.08 11.05
CA ARG A 96 20.43 -0.66 11.35
C ARG A 96 19.70 -0.44 12.66
N ILE A 97 19.26 -1.51 13.34
CA ILE A 97 18.51 -1.39 14.60
C ILE A 97 19.35 -0.70 15.68
N ASN A 98 20.64 -1.07 15.78
CA ASN A 98 21.59 -0.52 16.76
C ASN A 98 22.51 0.56 16.16
N ALA A 99 22.37 0.87 14.87
CA ALA A 99 23.11 1.98 14.29
C ALA A 99 22.63 3.26 14.97
N LYS A 100 23.53 4.01 15.59
CA LYS A 100 23.26 5.37 16.10
C LYS A 100 22.47 6.09 15.01
N LYS A 101 21.30 6.62 15.36
CA LYS A 101 20.42 7.40 14.45
C LYS A 101 21.33 8.37 13.70
N LYS A 102 21.72 8.03 12.46
CA LYS A 102 22.28 9.01 11.55
C LYS A 102 21.23 10.11 11.52
N THR A 103 21.64 11.30 11.82
CA THR A 103 20.85 12.51 11.87
C THR A 103 19.78 12.45 10.77
N GLN A 104 18.55 12.13 11.14
CA GLN A 104 17.43 12.32 10.23
C GLN A 104 17.52 13.80 9.87
N ILE A 105 17.54 14.10 8.58
CA ILE A 105 17.37 15.49 8.12
C ILE A 105 16.03 15.90 8.72
N LYS A 106 16.07 16.65 9.82
CA LYS A 106 14.88 17.24 10.41
C LYS A 106 14.46 18.33 9.45
N PHE A 107 13.50 18.06 8.59
CA PHE A 107 12.82 19.13 7.87
C PHE A 107 12.23 20.06 8.92
N ALA A 108 12.57 21.34 8.83
CA ALA A 108 11.94 22.35 9.66
C ALA A 108 10.55 22.66 9.07
N PHE A 109 9.54 21.94 9.55
CA PHE A 109 8.16 22.22 9.14
C PHE A 109 7.73 23.62 9.60
N PRO A 110 7.08 24.43 8.75
CA PRO A 110 6.48 25.70 9.15
C PRO A 110 5.49 25.53 10.30
N TYR A 111 4.75 24.41 10.30
CA TYR A 111 3.76 24.07 11.31
C TYR A 111 4.08 22.69 11.89
N PRO A 112 4.99 22.58 12.88
CA PRO A 112 5.31 21.28 13.48
C PRO A 112 4.12 20.75 14.28
N ILE A 113 3.64 19.54 13.96
CA ILE A 113 2.44 18.94 14.54
C ILE A 113 2.81 17.60 15.16
N GLU A 114 2.65 17.48 16.47
CA GLU A 114 2.78 16.22 17.21
C GLU A 114 1.42 15.76 17.74
N LYS A 115 0.48 16.70 17.96
CA LYS A 115 -0.85 16.44 18.52
C LYS A 115 -1.93 17.14 17.70
N ALA A 116 -3.12 16.53 17.67
CA ALA A 116 -4.27 17.11 16.97
C ALA A 116 -4.65 18.53 17.47
N ALA A 117 -4.45 18.83 18.75
CA ALA A 117 -4.70 20.16 19.32
C ALA A 117 -3.83 21.22 18.65
N GLU A 118 -2.55 20.95 18.43
CA GLU A 118 -1.61 21.88 17.79
C GLU A 118 -2.04 22.17 16.33
N LEU A 119 -2.50 21.14 15.59
CA LEU A 119 -3.04 21.32 14.24
C LEU A 119 -4.24 22.28 14.24
N LEU A 120 -5.18 22.09 15.18
CA LEU A 120 -6.35 22.96 15.29
C LEU A 120 -5.98 24.39 15.70
N ASP A 121 -4.97 24.56 16.54
CA ASP A 121 -4.47 25.87 16.94
C ASP A 121 -3.79 26.59 15.76
N PHE A 122 -3.00 25.90 14.97
CA PHE A 122 -2.45 26.46 13.72
C PHE A 122 -3.56 26.83 12.74
N CYS A 123 -4.57 25.98 12.54
CA CYS A 123 -5.70 26.31 11.68
C CYS A 123 -6.41 27.59 12.12
N LYS A 124 -6.67 27.75 13.41
CA LYS A 124 -7.32 28.95 13.96
C LYS A 124 -6.43 30.19 13.82
N LYS A 125 -5.16 30.08 14.19
CA LYS A 125 -4.20 31.20 14.19
C LYS A 125 -3.94 31.74 12.81
N GLU A 126 -3.77 30.86 11.84
CA GLU A 126 -3.47 31.21 10.45
C GLU A 126 -4.74 31.42 9.58
N ASN A 127 -5.91 31.16 10.15
CA ASN A 127 -7.20 31.15 9.43
C ASN A 127 -7.15 30.25 8.19
N LYS A 128 -6.55 29.06 8.35
CA LYS A 128 -6.35 28.04 7.29
C LYS A 128 -7.09 26.74 7.63
N SER A 129 -7.49 26.01 6.60
CA SER A 129 -8.00 24.65 6.74
C SER A 129 -6.86 23.68 7.13
N ILE A 130 -7.23 22.48 7.60
CA ILE A 130 -6.28 21.39 7.87
C ILE A 130 -5.46 21.06 6.63
N SER A 131 -6.11 20.99 5.47
CA SER A 131 -5.43 20.67 4.20
C SER A 131 -4.41 21.73 3.80
N GLU A 132 -4.69 23.01 4.03
CA GLU A 132 -3.75 24.09 3.74
C GLU A 132 -2.52 24.06 4.68
N ILE A 133 -2.73 23.80 5.98
CA ILE A 133 -1.61 23.64 6.94
C ILE A 133 -0.72 22.45 6.54
N VAL A 134 -1.32 21.31 6.18
CA VAL A 134 -0.56 20.12 5.75
C VAL A 134 0.18 20.40 4.42
N TYR A 135 -0.47 21.07 3.49
CA TYR A 135 0.13 21.43 2.21
C TYR A 135 1.35 22.36 2.37
N GLU A 136 1.28 23.32 3.26
CA GLU A 136 2.41 24.21 3.59
C GLU A 136 3.60 23.42 4.20
N ASN A 137 3.33 22.43 5.05
CA ASN A 137 4.37 21.54 5.57
C ASN A 137 5.02 20.72 4.44
N GLU A 138 4.23 20.17 3.51
CA GLU A 138 4.73 19.43 2.36
C GLU A 138 5.64 20.29 1.44
N LYS A 139 5.34 21.58 1.27
CA LYS A 139 6.16 22.52 0.48
C LYS A 139 7.57 22.72 1.04
N SER A 140 7.79 22.46 2.32
CA SER A 140 9.13 22.49 2.90
C SER A 140 10.03 21.33 2.44
N MET A 141 9.45 20.26 1.88
CA MET A 141 10.18 19.07 1.46
C MET A 141 10.25 18.90 -0.06
N ARG A 142 9.29 19.44 -0.80
CA ARG A 142 9.16 19.25 -2.25
C ARG A 142 8.44 20.42 -2.93
N THR A 143 8.56 20.52 -4.23
CA THR A 143 7.87 21.58 -5.00
C THR A 143 6.37 21.33 -5.09
N GLU A 144 5.59 22.40 -5.27
CA GLU A 144 4.11 22.32 -5.44
C GLU A 144 3.73 21.38 -6.59
N ALA A 145 4.42 21.47 -7.73
CA ALA A 145 4.14 20.60 -8.87
C ALA A 145 4.32 19.10 -8.53
N VAL A 146 5.31 18.75 -7.71
CA VAL A 146 5.52 17.37 -7.24
C VAL A 146 4.41 16.96 -6.27
N ILE A 147 4.01 17.85 -5.36
CA ILE A 147 2.94 17.59 -4.39
C ILE A 147 1.63 17.33 -5.16
N ASP A 148 1.25 18.20 -6.06
CA ASP A 148 0.01 18.10 -6.82
C ASP A 148 -0.02 16.83 -7.69
N HIS A 149 1.11 16.49 -8.32
CA HIS A 149 1.24 15.26 -9.10
C HIS A 149 1.01 14.02 -8.23
N GLU A 150 1.66 13.95 -7.06
CA GLU A 150 1.53 12.80 -6.15
C GLU A 150 0.13 12.71 -5.51
N LEU A 151 -0.45 13.83 -5.13
CA LEU A 151 -1.83 13.87 -4.64
C LEU A 151 -2.83 13.38 -5.69
N MET A 152 -2.65 13.81 -6.95
CA MET A 152 -3.50 13.36 -8.04
C MET A 152 -3.31 11.86 -8.33
N ARG A 153 -2.10 11.33 -8.21
CA ARG A 153 -1.82 9.89 -8.35
C ARG A 153 -2.53 9.08 -7.26
N ILE A 154 -2.43 9.54 -6.00
CA ILE A 154 -3.13 8.91 -4.86
C ILE A 154 -4.64 8.94 -5.09
N TRP A 155 -5.18 10.09 -5.49
CA TRP A 155 -6.62 10.25 -5.77
C TRP A 155 -7.12 9.28 -6.85
N LYS A 156 -6.40 9.17 -7.97
CA LYS A 156 -6.74 8.23 -9.04
C LYS A 156 -6.78 6.79 -8.54
N THR A 157 -5.77 6.38 -7.77
CA THR A 157 -5.71 5.03 -7.18
C THR A 157 -6.87 4.79 -6.20
N MET A 158 -7.21 5.77 -5.36
CA MET A 158 -8.36 5.69 -4.45
C MET A 158 -9.67 5.55 -5.22
N LEU A 159 -9.84 6.30 -6.29
CA LEU A 159 -11.04 6.24 -7.14
C LEU A 159 -11.18 4.86 -7.80
N GLU A 160 -10.09 4.31 -8.33
CA GLU A 160 -10.06 2.95 -8.89
C GLU A 160 -10.41 1.89 -7.83
N CYS A 161 -9.83 1.99 -6.63
CA CYS A 161 -10.12 1.07 -5.52
C CYS A 161 -11.60 1.12 -5.13
N MET A 162 -12.19 2.30 -5.02
CA MET A 162 -13.61 2.47 -4.72
C MET A 162 -14.48 1.87 -5.83
N TYR A 163 -14.14 2.15 -7.09
CA TYR A 163 -14.86 1.61 -8.24
C TYR A 163 -14.83 0.09 -8.25
N ILE A 164 -13.63 -0.52 -8.18
CA ILE A 164 -13.45 -1.98 -8.16
C ILE A 164 -14.20 -2.60 -6.97
N GLY A 165 -14.10 -1.99 -5.78
CA GLY A 165 -14.79 -2.48 -4.58
C GLY A 165 -16.31 -2.51 -4.73
N CYS A 166 -16.88 -1.53 -5.40
CA CYS A 166 -18.33 -1.45 -5.67
C CYS A 166 -18.79 -2.36 -6.82
N HIS A 167 -17.87 -2.86 -7.66
CA HIS A 167 -18.18 -3.70 -8.83
C HIS A 167 -17.67 -5.14 -8.71
N SER A 168 -17.16 -5.52 -7.54
CA SER A 168 -16.64 -6.86 -7.29
C SER A 168 -17.48 -7.60 -6.25
N GLU A 169 -17.91 -8.80 -6.61
CA GLU A 169 -18.60 -9.72 -5.73
C GLU A 169 -17.67 -10.73 -5.04
N GLY A 170 -18.24 -11.56 -4.15
CA GLY A 170 -17.57 -12.70 -3.55
C GLY A 170 -16.89 -12.38 -2.22
N ILE A 171 -15.73 -12.99 -1.98
CA ILE A 171 -14.99 -12.92 -0.72
C ILE A 171 -13.72 -12.12 -0.94
N LEU A 172 -13.37 -11.28 0.04
CA LEU A 172 -12.09 -10.55 0.03
C LEU A 172 -10.92 -11.55 0.11
N PRO A 173 -9.83 -11.33 -0.65
CA PRO A 173 -8.65 -12.17 -0.53
C PRO A 173 -8.09 -12.13 0.90
N GLY A 174 -7.62 -13.30 1.38
CA GLY A 174 -7.10 -13.50 2.73
C GLY A 174 -7.89 -14.56 3.50
N GLY A 175 -7.34 -15.05 4.59
CA GLY A 175 -7.88 -16.22 5.34
C GLY A 175 -9.11 -15.95 6.20
N LEU A 176 -9.67 -14.73 6.21
CA LEU A 176 -10.78 -14.37 7.10
C LEU A 176 -12.18 -14.60 6.50
N ASN A 177 -12.27 -14.98 5.23
CA ASN A 177 -13.52 -15.24 4.52
C ASN A 177 -14.54 -14.07 4.59
N VAL A 178 -14.06 -12.83 4.53
CA VAL A 178 -14.90 -11.63 4.61
C VAL A 178 -15.65 -11.44 3.30
N ARG A 179 -16.99 -11.52 3.36
CA ARG A 179 -17.85 -11.26 2.20
C ARG A 179 -17.75 -9.79 1.77
N ARG A 180 -17.63 -9.54 0.48
CA ARG A 180 -17.71 -8.20 -0.10
C ARG A 180 -19.13 -7.66 0.03
N ARG A 181 -19.30 -6.52 0.68
CA ARG A 181 -20.60 -5.88 0.92
C ARG A 181 -20.84 -4.64 0.07
N ALA A 182 -19.74 -4.03 -0.41
CA ALA A 182 -19.82 -2.79 -1.16
C ALA A 182 -20.63 -2.95 -2.45
N PHE A 183 -20.52 -4.10 -3.13
CA PHE A 183 -21.28 -4.40 -4.34
C PHE A 183 -22.80 -4.37 -4.09
N ASP A 184 -23.30 -5.14 -3.12
CA ASP A 184 -24.73 -5.20 -2.81
C ASP A 184 -25.29 -3.83 -2.44
N MET A 185 -24.53 -3.06 -1.65
CA MET A 185 -24.94 -1.72 -1.23
C MET A 185 -24.93 -0.72 -2.39
N HIS A 186 -23.93 -0.78 -3.27
CA HIS A 186 -23.85 0.02 -4.47
C HIS A 186 -25.06 -0.24 -5.38
N GLN A 187 -25.40 -1.50 -5.66
CA GLN A 187 -26.56 -1.85 -6.47
C GLN A 187 -27.85 -1.29 -5.89
N ASN A 188 -28.05 -1.37 -4.58
CA ASN A 188 -29.24 -0.85 -3.91
C ASN A 188 -29.34 0.67 -3.91
N LEU A 189 -28.18 1.39 -3.94
CA LEU A 189 -28.16 2.85 -3.84
C LEU A 189 -28.19 3.56 -5.20
N ILE A 190 -27.52 3.00 -6.21
CA ILE A 190 -27.38 3.66 -7.53
C ILE A 190 -28.41 3.14 -8.53
N GLY A 191 -28.87 1.87 -8.38
CA GLY A 191 -29.83 1.28 -9.29
C GLY A 191 -29.27 1.15 -10.72
N LEU A 192 -30.05 1.62 -11.71
CA LEU A 192 -29.72 1.52 -13.14
C LEU A 192 -28.96 2.76 -13.67
N ALA A 193 -28.19 3.45 -12.83
CA ALA A 193 -27.37 4.58 -13.31
C ALA A 193 -26.38 4.08 -14.39
N ASN A 194 -26.34 4.80 -15.50
CA ASN A 194 -25.50 4.44 -16.65
C ASN A 194 -24.15 5.17 -16.56
N TYR A 195 -23.08 4.42 -16.45
CA TYR A 195 -21.70 4.91 -16.42
C TYR A 195 -20.77 3.86 -17.02
N ASP A 196 -19.67 4.29 -17.62
CA ASP A 196 -18.71 3.46 -18.36
C ASP A 196 -17.28 3.54 -17.84
N SER A 197 -17.03 4.40 -16.86
CA SER A 197 -15.70 4.63 -16.28
C SER A 197 -15.77 5.00 -14.79
N PRO A 198 -14.67 4.88 -14.02
CA PRO A 198 -14.64 5.36 -12.64
C PRO A 198 -14.98 6.84 -12.47
N GLN A 199 -14.66 7.66 -13.46
CA GLN A 199 -14.94 9.11 -13.45
C GLN A 199 -16.42 9.38 -13.62
N THR A 200 -17.06 8.81 -14.64
CA THR A 200 -18.51 8.96 -14.89
C THR A 200 -19.33 8.32 -13.76
N TRP A 201 -18.88 7.21 -13.20
CA TRP A 201 -19.45 6.62 -11.99
C TRP A 201 -19.42 7.59 -10.79
N LEU A 202 -18.28 8.26 -10.55
CA LEU A 202 -18.17 9.24 -9.48
C LEU A 202 -19.12 10.45 -9.69
N GLU A 203 -19.28 10.90 -10.94
CA GLU A 203 -20.21 11.98 -11.28
C GLU A 203 -21.66 11.59 -10.99
N GLU A 204 -22.08 10.36 -11.34
CA GLU A 204 -23.41 9.84 -11.01
C GLU A 204 -23.64 9.75 -9.50
N ILE A 205 -22.63 9.31 -8.73
CA ILE A 205 -22.71 9.28 -7.27
C ILE A 205 -22.84 10.68 -6.68
N ARG A 206 -22.09 11.66 -7.18
CA ARG A 206 -22.15 13.06 -6.70
C ARG A 206 -23.49 13.72 -6.93
N LYS A 207 -24.22 13.36 -7.97
CA LYS A 207 -25.60 13.83 -8.20
C LYS A 207 -26.56 13.41 -7.08
N THR A 208 -26.18 12.43 -6.29
CA THR A 208 -26.96 11.93 -5.16
C THR A 208 -26.15 12.08 -3.87
N GLU A 209 -26.05 13.29 -3.34
CA GLU A 209 -25.18 13.68 -2.20
C GLU A 209 -25.29 12.77 -0.96
N VAL A 210 -26.48 12.28 -0.66
CA VAL A 210 -26.72 11.39 0.49
C VAL A 210 -26.12 10.00 0.24
N LYS A 211 -26.16 9.52 -0.99
CA LYS A 211 -25.68 8.19 -1.37
C LYS A 211 -24.14 8.09 -1.36
N PHE A 212 -23.45 9.16 -1.75
CA PHE A 212 -21.98 9.21 -1.76
C PHE A 212 -21.38 9.03 -0.36
N ARG A 213 -21.92 9.72 0.65
CA ARG A 213 -21.48 9.58 2.04
C ARG A 213 -21.69 8.17 2.61
N GLN A 214 -22.72 7.47 2.14
CA GLN A 214 -22.97 6.10 2.56
C GLN A 214 -21.99 5.12 1.91
N ILE A 215 -21.67 5.25 0.64
CA ILE A 215 -20.70 4.40 -0.07
C ILE A 215 -19.31 4.53 0.56
N LEU A 216 -18.83 5.74 0.82
CA LEU A 216 -17.52 5.98 1.42
C LEU A 216 -17.33 5.35 2.81
N LYS A 217 -18.41 5.06 3.52
CA LYS A 217 -18.34 4.37 4.83
C LYS A 217 -18.12 2.86 4.72
N TRP A 218 -18.24 2.27 3.52
CA TRP A 218 -18.30 0.83 3.31
C TRP A 218 -17.23 0.29 2.34
N VAL A 219 -16.51 1.15 1.68
CA VAL A 219 -15.32 0.83 0.88
C VAL A 219 -14.06 0.93 1.73
#